data_f45e1df2fbfbd269db986c842eb76c7c
#
_entry.id   f45e1df2fbfbd269db986c842eb76c7c
#
_cell.length_a   1.000
_cell.length_b   1.000
_cell.length_c   1.000
_cell.angle_alpha   90.00
_cell.angle_beta   90.00
_cell.angle_gamma   90.00
#
_symmetry.space_group_name_H-M   'P 1'
#
loop_
_entity.id
_entity.type
_entity.pdbx_description
1 polymer ?
#
loop_
_entity_poly.entity_id
_entity_poly.type
_entity_poly.pdbx_seq_one_letter_code
_entity_poly.pdbx_strand_id
1 'polypeptide(L)'
;MKEYMPTNRRHRVVDLGSRVSDKQSVTHKDMLGQHDIDYVGVDVLDGQNVDVVMAKPYRIPVKSNSTDFVLSGQAFEHIPFFWVTMMEIARVLKPRGMAFVTAPSRGHVHDAQDCWRYYPDGFRAMAAYSGLELREAYTDFPPMAGIRHNYSAIDAKHAYWGDSVGVFQKPRRYRRLPMFFVRELTVWWANRVGGVQNTPLLKPVEGRALCGRPVTSADVTD
;
A
#
# COMPACT_ATOMS: atom_id res chain seq x y z
N MET A 1 -0.05 15.13 4.03
CA MET A 1 -1.34 15.09 3.31
C MET A 1 -2.09 16.42 3.38
N LYS A 2 -2.36 16.96 4.57
CA LYS A 2 -3.08 18.26 4.70
C LYS A 2 -2.45 19.41 3.89
N GLU A 3 -1.13 19.48 3.79
CA GLU A 3 -0.40 20.48 2.99
C GLU A 3 -0.67 20.39 1.49
N TYR A 4 -1.06 19.20 0.99
CA TYR A 4 -1.33 18.96 -0.42
C TYR A 4 -2.81 19.11 -0.78
N MET A 5 -3.70 19.29 0.21
CA MET A 5 -5.14 19.36 0.01
C MET A 5 -5.64 20.78 0.22
N PRO A 6 -5.82 21.56 -0.86
CA PRO A 6 -6.38 22.91 -0.76
C PRO A 6 -7.79 22.88 -0.15
N THR A 7 -8.09 23.82 0.73
CA THR A 7 -9.38 23.87 1.44
C THR A 7 -10.49 24.60 0.67
N ASN A 8 -10.16 25.18 -0.48
CA ASN A 8 -11.06 26.05 -1.24
C ASN A 8 -11.95 25.34 -2.26
N ARG A 9 -11.92 24.02 -2.32
CA ARG A 9 -12.76 23.22 -3.21
C ARG A 9 -13.02 21.81 -2.66
N ARG A 10 -14.08 21.19 -3.16
CA ARG A 10 -14.37 19.78 -2.90
C ARG A 10 -13.40 18.87 -3.63
N HIS A 11 -12.90 17.83 -2.95
CA HIS A 11 -11.99 16.85 -3.48
C HIS A 11 -12.61 15.47 -3.49
N ARG A 12 -12.39 14.74 -4.58
CA ARG A 12 -12.72 13.31 -4.61
C ARG A 12 -11.54 12.50 -4.11
N VAL A 13 -11.80 11.71 -3.06
CA VAL A 13 -10.82 10.86 -2.37
C VAL A 13 -11.25 9.41 -2.51
N VAL A 14 -10.35 8.57 -2.97
CA VAL A 14 -10.51 7.10 -2.94
C VAL A 14 -9.56 6.54 -1.91
N ASP A 15 -10.10 5.77 -0.98
CA ASP A 15 -9.32 5.06 0.04
C ASP A 15 -9.27 3.58 -0.32
N LEU A 16 -8.10 3.10 -0.72
CA LEU A 16 -7.87 1.76 -1.20
C LEU A 16 -7.33 0.87 -0.07
N GLY A 17 -8.02 -0.22 0.21
CA GLY A 17 -7.79 -1.01 1.41
C GLY A 17 -8.44 -0.35 2.62
N SER A 18 -9.67 0.15 2.43
CA SER A 18 -10.35 1.02 3.41
C SER A 18 -11.02 0.25 4.54
N ARG A 19 -11.11 -1.07 4.46
CA ARG A 19 -11.77 -1.89 5.47
C ARG A 19 -11.07 -1.73 6.82
N VAL A 20 -11.88 -1.38 7.82
CA VAL A 20 -11.40 -1.25 9.20
C VAL A 20 -11.01 -2.62 9.75
N SER A 21 -9.81 -2.73 10.29
CA SER A 21 -9.39 -3.90 11.06
C SER A 21 -9.87 -3.79 12.51
N ASP A 22 -9.99 -4.92 13.21
CA ASP A 22 -10.50 -4.98 14.60
C ASP A 22 -9.74 -4.10 15.61
N LYS A 23 -8.51 -3.70 15.24
CA LYS A 23 -7.64 -2.87 16.09
C LYS A 23 -7.62 -1.39 15.71
N GLN A 24 -8.31 -1.02 14.64
CA GLN A 24 -8.26 0.34 14.10
C GLN A 24 -9.35 1.20 14.74
N SER A 25 -8.95 2.27 15.41
CA SER A 25 -9.87 3.21 16.06
C SER A 25 -10.18 4.47 15.23
N VAL A 26 -9.37 4.79 14.23
CA VAL A 26 -9.49 6.00 13.41
C VAL A 26 -9.28 5.65 11.94
N THR A 27 -10.18 6.10 11.09
CA THR A 27 -10.10 5.92 9.63
C THR A 27 -9.47 7.13 8.95
N HIS A 28 -9.05 6.97 7.69
CA HIS A 28 -8.64 8.13 6.88
C HIS A 28 -9.80 9.12 6.71
N LYS A 29 -11.04 8.64 6.64
CA LYS A 29 -12.24 9.48 6.58
C LYS A 29 -12.37 10.38 7.80
N ASP A 30 -12.14 9.84 8.99
CA ASP A 30 -12.18 10.61 10.25
C ASP A 30 -11.07 11.67 10.28
N MET A 31 -9.88 11.31 9.83
CA MET A 31 -8.75 12.25 9.76
C MET A 31 -8.97 13.40 8.77
N LEU A 32 -9.79 13.19 7.76
CA LEU A 32 -10.14 14.16 6.73
C LEU A 32 -11.42 14.95 7.04
N GLY A 33 -12.10 14.67 8.14
CA GLY A 33 -13.42 15.19 8.47
C GLY A 33 -13.60 16.72 8.45
N GLN A 34 -12.50 17.49 8.40
CA GLN A 34 -12.52 18.97 8.29
C GLN A 34 -12.46 19.47 6.83
N HIS A 35 -12.28 18.57 5.86
CA HIS A 35 -12.19 18.91 4.45
C HIS A 35 -13.50 18.61 3.73
N ASP A 36 -13.86 19.44 2.74
CA ASP A 36 -14.98 19.12 1.84
C ASP A 36 -14.54 18.05 0.85
N ILE A 37 -14.93 16.81 1.12
CA ILE A 37 -14.52 15.62 0.37
C ILE A 37 -15.70 14.79 -0.11
N ASP A 38 -15.55 14.21 -1.29
CA ASP A 38 -16.34 13.11 -1.82
C ASP A 38 -15.49 11.83 -1.60
N TYR A 39 -15.71 11.19 -0.46
CA TYR A 39 -14.93 10.02 -0.03
C TYR A 39 -15.57 8.72 -0.53
N VAL A 40 -14.73 7.83 -1.03
CA VAL A 40 -15.12 6.48 -1.46
C VAL A 40 -14.12 5.48 -0.89
N GLY A 41 -14.57 4.69 0.07
CA GLY A 41 -13.82 3.55 0.60
C GLY A 41 -13.95 2.34 -0.32
N VAL A 42 -12.82 1.76 -0.69
CA VAL A 42 -12.74 0.63 -1.64
C VAL A 42 -11.89 -0.48 -1.05
N ASP A 43 -12.42 -1.69 -1.02
CA ASP A 43 -11.70 -2.87 -0.54
C ASP A 43 -12.06 -4.11 -1.36
N VAL A 44 -11.28 -5.18 -1.28
CA VAL A 44 -11.60 -6.50 -1.87
C VAL A 44 -12.56 -7.31 -0.99
N LEU A 45 -12.66 -6.96 0.28
CA LEU A 45 -13.57 -7.57 1.24
C LEU A 45 -14.60 -6.55 1.72
N ASP A 46 -15.80 -7.00 1.98
CA ASP A 46 -16.84 -6.19 2.60
C ASP A 46 -16.53 -5.92 4.09
N GLY A 47 -16.99 -4.78 4.59
CA GLY A 47 -16.80 -4.43 5.99
C GLY A 47 -17.02 -2.95 6.29
N GLN A 48 -16.74 -2.57 7.53
CA GLN A 48 -16.84 -1.18 7.96
C GLN A 48 -15.90 -0.28 7.14
N ASN A 49 -16.37 0.92 6.76
CA ASN A 49 -15.68 1.91 5.93
C ASN A 49 -15.45 1.49 4.47
N VAL A 50 -16.16 0.45 3.99
CA VAL A 50 -16.12 0.02 2.58
C VAL A 50 -17.42 0.46 1.91
N ASP A 51 -17.31 1.41 0.98
CA ASP A 51 -18.45 1.86 0.18
C ASP A 51 -18.61 1.00 -1.09
N VAL A 52 -17.49 0.48 -1.61
CA VAL A 52 -17.48 -0.35 -2.82
C VAL A 52 -16.55 -1.54 -2.68
N VAL A 53 -17.09 -2.73 -2.78
CA VAL A 53 -16.30 -3.97 -2.84
C VAL A 53 -15.76 -4.18 -4.26
N MET A 54 -14.47 -4.45 -4.38
CA MET A 54 -13.80 -4.70 -5.65
C MET A 54 -14.10 -6.11 -6.16
N ALA A 55 -14.90 -6.23 -7.19
CA ALA A 55 -15.15 -7.52 -7.86
C ALA A 55 -13.90 -8.14 -8.52
N LYS A 56 -12.89 -7.31 -8.80
CA LYS A 56 -11.59 -7.70 -9.37
C LYS A 56 -10.49 -7.03 -8.57
N PRO A 57 -9.60 -7.80 -7.92
CA PRO A 57 -8.61 -7.25 -6.97
C PRO A 57 -7.67 -6.20 -7.58
N TYR A 58 -7.43 -6.25 -8.89
CA TYR A 58 -6.55 -5.30 -9.59
C TYR A 58 -7.33 -4.35 -10.52
N ARG A 59 -8.59 -4.04 -10.19
CA ARG A 59 -9.39 -3.07 -10.93
C ARG A 59 -10.16 -2.19 -9.97
N ILE A 60 -9.63 -1.01 -9.71
CA ILE A 60 -10.32 -0.02 -8.87
C ILE A 60 -11.62 0.41 -9.57
N PRO A 61 -12.81 0.24 -8.94
CA PRO A 61 -14.11 0.45 -9.59
C PRO A 61 -14.48 1.94 -9.72
N VAL A 62 -13.51 2.73 -10.15
CA VAL A 62 -13.61 4.19 -10.31
C VAL A 62 -13.18 4.57 -11.73
N LYS A 63 -13.84 5.57 -12.30
CA LYS A 63 -13.53 6.08 -13.65
C LYS A 63 -12.10 6.62 -13.74
N SER A 64 -11.48 6.47 -14.91
CA SER A 64 -10.15 7.06 -15.17
C SER A 64 -10.18 8.58 -15.04
N ASN A 65 -9.12 9.17 -14.51
CA ASN A 65 -8.96 10.62 -14.34
C ASN A 65 -10.12 11.29 -13.56
N SER A 66 -10.66 10.62 -12.56
CA SER A 66 -11.79 11.13 -11.80
C SER A 66 -11.50 11.45 -10.34
N THR A 67 -10.32 11.06 -9.83
CA THR A 67 -9.96 11.13 -8.42
C THR A 67 -8.87 12.16 -8.19
N ASP A 68 -9.04 13.03 -7.22
CA ASP A 68 -8.04 14.02 -6.84
C ASP A 68 -6.96 13.39 -5.96
N PHE A 69 -7.37 12.55 -5.01
CA PHE A 69 -6.47 11.89 -4.06
C PHE A 69 -6.80 10.40 -3.92
N VAL A 70 -5.77 9.57 -3.93
CA VAL A 70 -5.86 8.17 -3.51
C VAL A 70 -5.10 8.02 -2.21
N LEU A 71 -5.71 7.39 -1.23
CA LEU A 71 -5.10 6.99 0.02
C LEU A 71 -4.98 5.47 0.05
N SER A 72 -3.94 4.96 0.66
CA SER A 72 -3.82 3.54 0.98
C SER A 72 -2.92 3.39 2.19
N GLY A 73 -3.48 2.92 3.28
CA GLY A 73 -2.76 2.71 4.54
C GLY A 73 -2.72 1.23 4.89
N GLN A 74 -1.52 0.69 5.07
CA GLN A 74 -1.31 -0.69 5.53
C GLN A 74 -2.11 -1.73 4.71
N ALA A 75 -2.08 -1.58 3.38
CA ALA A 75 -2.75 -2.49 2.47
C ALA A 75 -1.81 -3.06 1.40
N PHE A 76 -0.76 -2.31 1.04
CA PHE A 76 0.14 -2.70 -0.04
C PHE A 76 0.95 -3.96 0.26
N GLU A 77 1.25 -4.23 1.52
CA GLU A 77 1.91 -5.46 1.97
C GLU A 77 1.09 -6.71 1.69
N HIS A 78 -0.24 -6.56 1.62
CA HIS A 78 -1.19 -7.64 1.35
C HIS A 78 -1.51 -7.82 -0.14
N ILE A 79 -0.98 -6.95 -1.01
CA ILE A 79 -1.26 -6.98 -2.45
C ILE A 79 -0.11 -7.70 -3.18
N PRO A 80 -0.29 -8.94 -3.69
CA PRO A 80 0.79 -9.68 -4.36
C PRO A 80 1.41 -8.92 -5.52
N PHE A 81 0.61 -8.31 -6.38
CA PHE A 81 1.07 -7.56 -7.56
C PHE A 81 0.86 -6.05 -7.37
N PHE A 82 1.47 -5.49 -6.33
CA PHE A 82 1.32 -4.07 -5.97
C PHE A 82 1.64 -3.11 -7.12
N TRP A 83 2.53 -3.48 -8.04
CA TRP A 83 2.84 -2.67 -9.23
C TRP A 83 1.65 -2.53 -10.18
N VAL A 84 0.77 -3.55 -10.26
CA VAL A 84 -0.47 -3.48 -11.04
C VAL A 84 -1.44 -2.50 -10.37
N THR A 85 -1.53 -2.54 -9.05
CA THR A 85 -2.33 -1.60 -8.25
C THR A 85 -1.83 -0.17 -8.43
N MET A 86 -0.52 0.06 -8.48
CA MET A 86 0.03 1.39 -8.76
C MET A 86 -0.35 1.91 -10.17
N MET A 87 -0.43 1.03 -11.17
CA MET A 87 -0.92 1.42 -12.50
C MET A 87 -2.42 1.79 -12.48
N GLU A 88 -3.22 1.11 -11.67
CA GLU A 88 -4.64 1.44 -11.49
C GLU A 88 -4.81 2.76 -10.71
N ILE A 89 -3.98 3.01 -9.70
CA ILE A 89 -3.92 4.32 -9.03
C ILE A 89 -3.58 5.42 -10.05
N ALA A 90 -2.57 5.21 -10.89
CA ALA A 90 -2.23 6.15 -11.95
C ALA A 90 -3.39 6.36 -12.95
N ARG A 91 -4.18 5.33 -13.22
CA ARG A 91 -5.38 5.43 -14.08
C ARG A 91 -6.46 6.31 -13.47
N VAL A 92 -6.83 6.08 -12.21
CA VAL A 92 -7.95 6.77 -11.58
C VAL A 92 -7.64 8.22 -11.22
N LEU A 93 -6.38 8.53 -10.89
CA LEU A 93 -5.95 9.89 -10.60
C LEU A 93 -6.16 10.85 -11.78
N LYS A 94 -6.67 12.04 -11.49
CA LYS A 94 -6.64 13.18 -12.41
C LYS A 94 -5.19 13.60 -12.70
N PRO A 95 -4.90 14.29 -13.80
CA PRO A 95 -3.62 14.98 -13.97
C PRO A 95 -3.35 15.89 -12.75
N ARG A 96 -2.15 15.80 -12.18
CA ARG A 96 -1.74 16.43 -10.91
C ARG A 96 -2.42 15.87 -9.65
N GLY A 97 -3.29 14.88 -9.75
CA GLY A 97 -3.81 14.15 -8.60
C GLY A 97 -2.70 13.38 -7.88
N MET A 98 -2.87 13.12 -6.62
CA MET A 98 -1.84 12.55 -5.76
C MET A 98 -2.28 11.25 -5.11
N ALA A 99 -1.31 10.38 -4.83
CA ALA A 99 -1.52 9.19 -4.01
C ALA A 99 -0.60 9.23 -2.79
N PHE A 100 -1.13 8.80 -1.65
CA PHE A 100 -0.43 8.65 -0.39
C PHE A 100 -0.52 7.18 0.00
N VAL A 101 0.62 6.53 0.08
CA VAL A 101 0.73 5.11 0.43
C VAL A 101 1.56 4.99 1.68
N THR A 102 1.02 4.35 2.70
CA THR A 102 1.78 3.88 3.85
C THR A 102 1.80 2.37 3.87
N ALA A 103 2.94 1.78 4.16
CA ALA A 103 3.11 0.35 4.21
C ALA A 103 4.26 -0.01 5.16
N PRO A 104 4.28 -1.20 5.76
CA PRO A 104 5.30 -1.56 6.71
C PRO A 104 6.70 -1.62 6.07
N SER A 105 7.68 -1.07 6.76
CA SER A 105 9.10 -1.19 6.43
C SER A 105 9.74 -2.43 7.07
N ARG A 106 9.18 -2.87 8.20
CA ARG A 106 9.59 -4.05 8.96
C ARG A 106 8.41 -4.58 9.77
N GLY A 107 8.59 -5.72 10.39
CA GLY A 107 7.59 -6.40 11.21
C GLY A 107 7.45 -7.88 10.84
N HIS A 108 6.79 -8.64 11.71
CA HIS A 108 6.50 -10.06 11.47
C HIS A 108 5.36 -10.23 10.45
N VAL A 109 5.18 -11.43 9.97
CA VAL A 109 4.00 -11.82 9.19
C VAL A 109 2.78 -11.72 10.10
N HIS A 110 1.78 -10.96 9.70
CA HIS A 110 0.64 -10.61 10.57
C HIS A 110 -0.74 -10.90 9.97
N ASP A 111 -0.79 -11.38 8.73
CA ASP A 111 -2.02 -11.79 8.09
C ASP A 111 -1.80 -13.02 7.21
N ALA A 112 -2.89 -13.65 6.74
CA ALA A 112 -2.85 -14.81 5.86
C ALA A 112 -2.11 -14.53 4.53
N GLN A 113 -2.16 -13.30 4.05
CA GLN A 113 -1.43 -12.82 2.88
C GLN A 113 -0.64 -11.58 3.26
N ASP A 114 0.65 -11.74 3.52
CA ASP A 114 1.58 -10.68 3.91
C ASP A 114 2.84 -10.83 3.06
N CYS A 115 2.90 -10.11 1.94
CA CYS A 115 3.83 -10.36 0.85
C CYS A 115 5.08 -9.48 0.92
N TRP A 116 4.95 -8.22 1.43
CA TRP A 116 5.94 -7.20 1.15
C TRP A 116 6.28 -6.33 2.36
N ARG A 117 7.53 -5.83 2.34
CA ARG A 117 8.01 -4.74 3.19
C ARG A 117 8.62 -3.68 2.30
N TYR A 118 8.36 -2.41 2.59
CA TYR A 118 8.67 -1.32 1.68
C TYR A 118 9.73 -0.38 2.26
N TYR A 119 10.67 -0.01 1.41
CA TYR A 119 11.64 1.03 1.67
C TYR A 119 11.48 2.17 0.65
N PRO A 120 12.04 3.38 0.91
CA PRO A 120 11.93 4.52 -0.01
C PRO A 120 12.33 4.22 -1.45
N ASP A 121 13.34 3.39 -1.67
CA ASP A 121 13.76 2.99 -3.02
C ASP A 121 12.73 2.10 -3.72
N GLY A 122 11.96 1.30 -2.98
CA GLY A 122 10.84 0.56 -3.51
C GLY A 122 9.73 1.50 -4.03
N PHE A 123 9.42 2.55 -3.30
CA PHE A 123 8.47 3.58 -3.77
C PHE A 123 8.99 4.32 -5.00
N ARG A 124 10.30 4.57 -5.09
CA ARG A 124 10.91 5.15 -6.31
C ARG A 124 10.74 4.23 -7.52
N ALA A 125 10.96 2.93 -7.33
CA ALA A 125 10.75 1.94 -8.41
C ALA A 125 9.27 1.86 -8.82
N MET A 126 8.33 1.91 -7.87
CA MET A 126 6.89 1.94 -8.15
C MET A 126 6.48 3.19 -8.94
N ALA A 127 7.01 4.36 -8.60
CA ALA A 127 6.76 5.59 -9.31
C ALA A 127 7.25 5.48 -10.77
N ALA A 128 8.48 5.02 -10.97
CA ALA A 128 9.05 4.83 -12.30
C ALA A 128 8.24 3.83 -13.14
N TYR A 129 7.83 2.70 -12.55
CA TYR A 129 7.04 1.69 -13.23
C TYR A 129 5.65 2.19 -13.64
N SER A 130 4.95 2.89 -12.74
CA SER A 130 3.59 3.39 -12.98
C SER A 130 3.53 4.68 -13.78
N GLY A 131 4.66 5.33 -14.02
CA GLY A 131 4.74 6.65 -14.67
C GLY A 131 4.26 7.80 -13.79
N LEU A 132 4.16 7.59 -12.49
CA LEU A 132 3.93 8.63 -11.50
C LEU A 132 5.26 9.31 -11.12
N GLU A 133 5.17 10.53 -10.61
CA GLU A 133 6.31 11.24 -10.01
C GLU A 133 6.33 10.97 -8.52
N LEU A 134 7.47 10.50 -7.98
CA LEU A 134 7.66 10.42 -6.53
C LEU A 134 7.96 11.83 -6.01
N ARG A 135 7.10 12.34 -5.14
CA ARG A 135 7.27 13.65 -4.50
C ARG A 135 8.04 13.54 -3.20
N GLU A 136 7.70 12.53 -2.40
CA GLU A 136 8.33 12.25 -1.12
C GLU A 136 8.38 10.74 -0.91
N ALA A 137 9.43 10.27 -0.25
CA ALA A 137 9.49 8.94 0.33
C ALA A 137 10.37 8.98 1.56
N TYR A 138 9.88 8.45 2.65
CA TYR A 138 10.61 8.33 3.89
C TYR A 138 10.18 7.07 4.66
N THR A 139 10.99 6.69 5.62
CA THR A 139 10.74 5.58 6.52
C THR A 139 11.05 6.02 7.95
N ASP A 140 10.38 5.44 8.90
CA ASP A 140 10.67 5.59 10.32
C ASP A 140 11.97 4.89 10.74
N PHE A 141 12.65 4.22 9.80
CA PHE A 141 13.95 3.63 10.05
C PHE A 141 14.95 4.74 10.38
N PRO A 142 15.49 4.78 11.59
CA PRO A 142 16.39 5.87 11.96
C PRO A 142 17.65 5.82 11.09
N PRO A 143 18.04 6.96 10.47
CA PRO A 143 19.23 7.04 9.64
C PRO A 143 20.51 7.06 10.50
N MET A 144 20.64 6.13 11.42
CA MET A 144 21.79 6.05 12.31
C MET A 144 22.86 5.15 11.73
N ALA A 145 24.01 5.73 11.43
CA ALA A 145 25.20 4.97 11.09
C ALA A 145 25.49 3.99 12.24
N GLY A 146 25.62 2.72 11.96
CA GLY A 146 25.84 1.66 12.96
C GLY A 146 24.60 0.85 13.34
N ILE A 147 23.41 1.43 13.35
CA ILE A 147 22.14 0.67 13.51
C ILE A 147 21.77 -0.05 12.20
N ARG A 148 22.26 0.45 11.08
CA ARG A 148 21.97 -0.08 9.73
C ARG A 148 22.23 -1.59 9.58
N HIS A 149 23.08 -2.17 10.41
CA HIS A 149 23.44 -3.58 10.36
C HIS A 149 23.10 -4.36 11.62
N ASN A 150 22.51 -3.72 12.62
CA ASN A 150 22.15 -4.37 13.87
C ASN A 150 20.64 -4.28 14.12
N TYR A 151 19.91 -5.11 13.43
CA TYR A 151 18.44 -5.20 13.58
C TYR A 151 18.05 -5.61 15.01
N SER A 152 18.84 -6.43 15.68
CA SER A 152 18.57 -6.83 17.06
C SER A 152 18.57 -5.66 18.04
N ALA A 153 19.43 -4.66 17.83
CA ALA A 153 19.47 -3.48 18.68
C ALA A 153 18.25 -2.55 18.44
N ILE A 154 17.68 -2.58 17.26
CA ILE A 154 16.45 -1.83 16.93
C ILE A 154 15.26 -2.53 17.56
N ASP A 155 15.17 -3.85 17.42
CA ASP A 155 14.08 -4.67 17.96
C ASP A 155 14.06 -4.65 19.48
N ALA A 156 15.23 -4.68 20.15
CA ALA A 156 15.33 -4.62 21.60
C ALA A 156 14.87 -3.28 22.20
N LYS A 157 14.87 -2.20 21.41
CA LYS A 157 14.54 -0.86 21.94
C LYS A 157 13.10 -0.44 21.79
N HIS A 158 12.39 -0.72 20.72
CA HIS A 158 11.08 -0.16 20.56
C HIS A 158 10.18 -0.69 19.49
N ALA A 159 10.61 -1.18 18.44
CA ALA A 159 9.64 -1.24 17.42
C ALA A 159 10.00 -2.30 16.43
N TYR A 160 9.50 -3.40 16.73
CA TYR A 160 9.39 -4.48 15.79
C TYR A 160 8.66 -4.03 14.51
N TRP A 161 7.72 -3.08 14.64
CA TRP A 161 7.01 -2.46 13.54
C TRP A 161 7.68 -1.17 13.09
N GLY A 162 7.66 -0.95 11.81
CA GLY A 162 8.05 0.29 11.21
C GLY A 162 7.31 0.52 9.91
N ASP A 163 7.14 1.79 9.57
CA ASP A 163 6.39 2.23 8.41
C ASP A 163 7.24 3.01 7.42
N SER A 164 6.87 2.91 6.18
CA SER A 164 7.36 3.77 5.12
C SER A 164 6.19 4.49 4.46
N VAL A 165 6.45 5.71 4.02
CA VAL A 165 5.47 6.57 3.34
C VAL A 165 5.97 6.91 1.96
N GLY A 166 5.11 6.79 0.97
CA GLY A 166 5.33 7.26 -0.40
C GLY A 166 4.25 8.25 -0.82
N VAL A 167 4.67 9.40 -1.34
CA VAL A 167 3.80 10.42 -1.90
C VAL A 167 4.05 10.52 -3.39
N PHE A 168 3.03 10.24 -4.17
CA PHE A 168 3.10 10.17 -5.62
C PHE A 168 2.21 11.21 -6.27
N GLN A 169 2.62 11.73 -7.42
CA GLN A 169 1.81 12.66 -8.20
C GLN A 169 1.71 12.20 -9.65
N LYS A 170 0.52 12.29 -10.21
CA LYS A 170 0.33 12.06 -11.63
C LYS A 170 0.81 13.28 -12.41
N PRO A 171 1.77 13.13 -13.36
CA PRO A 171 2.23 14.25 -14.16
C PRO A 171 1.10 14.83 -15.00
N ARG A 172 1.18 16.14 -15.30
CA ARG A 172 0.18 16.82 -16.15
C ARG A 172 0.07 16.18 -17.54
N ARG A 173 1.22 15.78 -18.12
CA ARG A 173 1.31 15.07 -19.40
C ARG A 173 1.67 13.61 -19.14
N TYR A 174 0.71 12.83 -18.70
CA TYR A 174 0.89 11.40 -18.49
C TYR A 174 0.93 10.69 -19.85
N ARG A 175 1.95 9.84 -20.08
CA ARG A 175 2.11 9.06 -21.32
C ARG A 175 1.04 7.96 -21.37
N ARG A 176 -0.11 8.26 -22.01
CA ARG A 176 -1.31 7.41 -21.95
C ARG A 176 -1.22 6.14 -22.81
N LEU A 177 -0.73 6.25 -24.05
CA LEU A 177 -0.87 5.16 -25.01
C LEU A 177 0.00 3.91 -24.70
N PRO A 178 1.32 4.00 -24.52
CA PRO A 178 2.10 2.80 -24.21
C PRO A 178 1.69 2.18 -22.87
N MET A 179 1.48 3.01 -21.87
CA MET A 179 1.05 2.56 -20.53
C MET A 179 -0.35 2.00 -20.51
N PHE A 180 -1.24 2.43 -21.41
CA PHE A 180 -2.58 1.87 -21.51
C PHE A 180 -2.53 0.38 -21.86
N PHE A 181 -1.82 0.00 -22.91
CA PHE A 181 -1.75 -1.40 -23.36
C PHE A 181 -1.04 -2.28 -22.33
N VAL A 182 0.07 -1.85 -21.79
CA VAL A 182 0.79 -2.57 -20.72
C VAL A 182 -0.11 -2.77 -19.51
N ARG A 183 -0.81 -1.72 -19.09
CA ARG A 183 -1.73 -1.80 -17.96
C ARG A 183 -2.87 -2.78 -18.22
N GLU A 184 -3.61 -2.63 -19.32
CA GLU A 184 -4.79 -3.47 -19.58
C GLU A 184 -4.40 -4.96 -19.65
N LEU A 185 -3.27 -5.27 -20.30
CA LEU A 185 -2.74 -6.63 -20.35
C LEU A 185 -2.35 -7.14 -18.96
N THR A 186 -1.63 -6.32 -18.20
CA THR A 186 -1.16 -6.70 -16.86
C THR A 186 -2.31 -6.84 -15.88
N VAL A 187 -3.28 -5.92 -15.92
CA VAL A 187 -4.50 -5.99 -15.08
C VAL A 187 -5.33 -7.22 -15.43
N TRP A 188 -5.51 -7.50 -16.72
CA TRP A 188 -6.21 -8.69 -17.17
C TRP A 188 -5.53 -9.96 -16.64
N TRP A 189 -4.23 -10.08 -16.82
CA TRP A 189 -3.45 -11.22 -16.37
C TRP A 189 -3.46 -11.35 -14.84
N ALA A 190 -3.21 -10.27 -14.11
CA ALA A 190 -3.19 -10.26 -12.65
C ALA A 190 -4.53 -10.67 -12.04
N ASN A 191 -5.65 -10.20 -12.61
CA ASN A 191 -6.98 -10.62 -12.14
C ASN A 191 -7.30 -12.09 -12.44
N ARG A 192 -6.57 -12.69 -13.38
CA ARG A 192 -6.77 -14.10 -13.74
C ARG A 192 -5.94 -15.06 -12.87
N VAL A 193 -4.75 -14.66 -12.46
CA VAL A 193 -3.79 -15.53 -11.75
C VAL A 193 -3.50 -15.11 -10.32
N GLY A 194 -3.74 -13.85 -9.98
CA GLY A 194 -3.33 -13.23 -8.72
C GLY A 194 -4.50 -12.83 -7.82
N GLY A 195 -5.64 -13.52 -7.90
CA GLY A 195 -6.75 -13.28 -6.97
C GLY A 195 -6.31 -13.41 -5.52
N VAL A 196 -7.07 -12.81 -4.61
CA VAL A 196 -6.88 -12.99 -3.16
C VAL A 196 -6.97 -14.47 -2.87
N GLN A 197 -5.85 -15.08 -2.55
CA GLN A 197 -5.80 -16.47 -2.15
C GLN A 197 -5.88 -16.51 -0.63
N ASN A 198 -7.02 -16.88 -0.10
CA ASN A 198 -7.20 -17.18 1.33
C ASN A 198 -6.48 -18.46 1.77
N THR A 199 -5.58 -18.98 0.96
CA THR A 199 -4.83 -20.16 1.30
C THR A 199 -3.50 -19.71 1.88
N PRO A 200 -3.18 -20.06 3.12
CA PRO A 200 -1.84 -19.85 3.66
C PRO A 200 -0.82 -20.48 2.71
N LEU A 201 0.02 -19.67 2.10
CA LEU A 201 0.99 -20.12 1.10
C LEU A 201 2.07 -21.02 1.69
N LEU A 202 2.28 -20.94 3.00
CA LEU A 202 3.24 -21.79 3.68
C LEU A 202 2.66 -22.22 5.02
N LYS A 203 2.49 -23.51 5.21
CA LYS A 203 2.62 -24.05 6.55
C LYS A 203 4.04 -23.72 7.00
N PRO A 204 4.23 -23.23 8.22
CA PRO A 204 5.57 -23.13 8.78
C PRO A 204 6.26 -24.46 8.53
N VAL A 205 7.43 -24.45 7.91
CA VAL A 205 8.22 -25.68 7.80
C VAL A 205 8.64 -25.99 9.22
N GLU A 206 7.94 -26.92 9.85
CA GLU A 206 8.26 -27.33 11.21
C GLU A 206 9.77 -27.60 11.29
N GLY A 207 10.42 -26.91 12.20
CA GLY A 207 11.82 -27.10 12.51
C GLY A 207 12.84 -26.34 11.67
N ARG A 208 12.47 -25.34 10.84
CA ARG A 208 13.45 -24.50 10.13
C ARG A 208 13.12 -23.02 10.19
N ALA A 209 14.07 -22.24 10.72
CA ALA A 209 14.03 -20.79 10.58
C ALA A 209 14.18 -20.38 9.11
N LEU A 210 13.68 -19.20 8.75
CA LEU A 210 13.80 -18.62 7.40
C LEU A 210 15.25 -18.53 6.88
N CYS A 211 16.24 -18.57 7.74
CA CYS A 211 17.67 -18.63 7.42
C CYS A 211 18.25 -20.04 7.29
N GLY A 212 17.41 -21.09 7.32
CA GLY A 212 17.85 -22.47 7.16
C GLY A 212 18.43 -23.13 8.42
N ARG A 213 18.53 -22.46 9.57
CA ARG A 213 18.90 -23.10 10.83
C ARG A 213 17.69 -23.76 11.49
N PRO A 214 17.88 -24.85 12.27
CA PRO A 214 16.81 -25.43 13.06
C PRO A 214 16.25 -24.42 14.07
N VAL A 215 14.92 -24.36 14.20
CA VAL A 215 14.26 -23.62 15.28
C VAL A 215 14.45 -24.41 16.58
N THR A 216 15.06 -23.80 17.55
CA THR A 216 15.20 -24.39 18.89
C THR A 216 14.04 -23.92 19.77
N SER A 217 13.80 -24.63 20.88
CA SER A 217 12.75 -24.25 21.84
C SER A 217 12.94 -22.85 22.42
N ALA A 218 14.15 -22.29 22.34
CA ALA A 218 14.45 -20.92 22.74
C ALA A 218 13.96 -19.87 21.72
N ASP A 219 13.65 -20.26 20.48
CA ASP A 219 13.15 -19.36 19.43
C ASP A 219 11.61 -19.22 19.46
N VAL A 220 10.92 -19.90 20.39
CA VAL A 220 9.44 -20.01 20.44
C VAL A 220 8.86 -19.30 21.69
N THR A 221 9.67 -18.72 22.54
CA THR A 221 9.18 -17.98 23.71
C THR A 221 9.12 -16.49 23.41
N ASP A 222 7.89 -16.00 23.33
CA ASP A 222 7.24 -14.68 23.29
C ASP A 222 6.68 -14.23 21.96
#